data_a894871c717c0071b37eab4e4c1412b6
#
_entry.id   a894871c717c0071b37eab4e4c1412b6
#
_cell.length_a   1.000
_cell.length_b   1.000
_cell.length_c   1.000
_cell.angle_alpha   90.00
_cell.angle_beta   90.00
_cell.angle_gamma   90.00
#
_symmetry.space_group_name_H-M   'P 1'
#
loop_
_entity.id
_entity.type
_entity.pdbx_description
1 polymer ?
#
loop_
_entity_poly.entity_id
_entity_poly.type
_entity_poly.pdbx_seq_one_letter_code
_entity_poly.pdbx_strand_id
1 'polypeptide(L)'
;EFSDVDAAGIEQSKVENKSLAHGELRWDVLILPGVETITPQMLTRITEFARAGGCVILLEALPKNTPDAFPSEAVESAVAQMVGDKTLTPAVYYEPTFNARLLNYLLEGGLDRDIVLDSYAGLLHSHKRIGGRNVYFIVNDTNAPKTVKANFPGAKSLEGWNPQTGEVKPLENGAPLPFGPYDGMIIRQTK
;
A
#
# COMPACT_ATOMS: atom_id res chain seq x y z
N GLU A 1 -4.24 -2.13 -1.40
CA GLU A 1 -4.88 -0.94 -1.99
C GLU A 1 -3.97 0.27 -1.74
N PHE A 2 -3.86 1.19 -2.68
CA PHE A 2 -3.14 2.45 -2.50
C PHE A 2 -4.09 3.63 -2.74
N SER A 3 -3.76 4.77 -2.19
CA SER A 3 -4.45 6.04 -2.45
C SER A 3 -3.45 7.17 -2.46
N ASP A 4 -3.70 8.16 -3.30
CA ASP A 4 -2.93 9.39 -3.30
C ASP A 4 -3.36 10.25 -2.10
N VAL A 5 -2.39 10.90 -1.49
CA VAL A 5 -2.59 11.84 -0.39
C VAL A 5 -1.75 13.09 -0.64
N ASP A 6 -2.35 14.25 -0.49
CA ASP A 6 -1.65 15.54 -0.59
C ASP A 6 -0.98 15.95 0.72
N ALA A 7 -0.21 17.03 0.68
CA ALA A 7 0.48 17.55 1.84
C ALA A 7 -0.49 17.86 3.00
N ALA A 8 -1.64 18.45 2.71
CA ALA A 8 -2.64 18.81 3.72
C ALA A 8 -3.23 17.56 4.40
N GLY A 9 -3.47 16.49 3.64
CA GLY A 9 -3.94 15.22 4.18
C GLY A 9 -2.92 14.57 5.13
N ILE A 10 -1.61 14.65 4.79
CA ILE A 10 -0.54 14.15 5.68
C ILE A 10 -0.45 15.03 6.93
N GLU A 11 -0.46 16.35 6.80
CA GLU A 11 -0.38 17.27 7.93
C GLU A 11 -1.53 17.12 8.93
N GLN A 12 -2.75 16.91 8.42
CA GLN A 12 -3.96 16.74 9.22
C GLN A 12 -4.13 15.31 9.76
N SER A 13 -3.33 14.35 9.27
CA SER A 13 -3.38 12.98 9.75
C SER A 13 -2.90 12.88 11.20
N LYS A 14 -3.28 11.80 11.86
CA LYS A 14 -2.77 11.41 13.18
C LYS A 14 -1.96 10.14 13.04
N VAL A 15 -0.96 9.98 13.90
CA VAL A 15 -0.21 8.73 14.00
C VAL A 15 -0.89 7.84 15.04
N GLU A 16 -1.43 6.71 14.60
CA GLU A 16 -2.16 5.75 15.44
C GLU A 16 -1.65 4.33 15.15
N ASN A 17 -1.06 3.65 16.13
CA ASN A 17 -0.63 2.25 16.02
C ASN A 17 0.20 1.94 14.75
N LYS A 18 1.22 2.73 14.47
CA LYS A 18 2.09 2.64 13.27
C LYS A 18 1.42 3.01 11.95
N SER A 19 0.22 3.57 11.95
CA SER A 19 -0.47 4.03 10.75
C SER A 19 -0.63 5.54 10.77
N LEU A 20 -0.64 6.16 9.59
CA LEU A 20 -1.20 7.49 9.40
C LEU A 20 -2.72 7.36 9.27
N ALA A 21 -3.46 8.09 10.07
CA ALA A 21 -4.91 8.08 10.12
C ALA A 21 -5.50 9.43 9.70
N HIS A 22 -6.38 9.44 8.70
CA HIS A 22 -7.11 10.63 8.26
C HIS A 22 -8.58 10.26 7.99
N GLY A 23 -9.48 10.71 8.85
CA GLY A 23 -10.86 10.24 8.83
C GLY A 23 -10.95 8.72 9.01
N GLU A 24 -11.54 8.03 8.05
CA GLU A 24 -11.63 6.57 8.04
C GLU A 24 -10.43 5.88 7.35
N LEU A 25 -9.57 6.66 6.69
CA LEU A 25 -8.40 6.14 5.99
C LEU A 25 -7.26 5.81 6.96
N ARG A 26 -6.52 4.76 6.65
CA ARG A 26 -5.34 4.30 7.39
C ARG A 26 -4.27 3.89 6.39
N TRP A 27 -3.05 4.40 6.56
CA TRP A 27 -1.89 4.06 5.73
C TRP A 27 -0.74 3.57 6.61
N ASP A 28 -0.28 2.37 6.34
CA ASP A 28 0.83 1.73 7.05
C ASP A 28 2.17 1.99 6.36
N VAL A 29 2.10 2.38 5.08
CA VAL A 29 3.25 2.76 4.26
C VAL A 29 2.98 4.09 3.59
N LEU A 30 3.94 5.00 3.65
CA LEU A 30 3.96 6.26 2.92
C LEU A 30 5.10 6.22 1.90
N ILE A 31 4.77 6.44 0.63
CA ILE A 31 5.75 6.52 -0.46
C ILE A 31 5.82 7.97 -0.95
N LEU A 32 7.03 8.51 -1.03
CA LEU A 32 7.33 9.86 -1.52
C LEU A 32 8.12 9.76 -2.83
N PRO A 33 7.45 9.69 -4.00
CA PRO A 33 8.12 9.53 -5.28
C PRO A 33 8.63 10.88 -5.79
N GLY A 34 9.95 11.09 -5.80
CA GLY A 34 10.57 12.30 -6.35
C GLY A 34 10.17 13.60 -5.65
N VAL A 35 9.74 13.54 -4.39
CA VAL A 35 9.28 14.72 -3.64
C VAL A 35 10.48 15.53 -3.17
N GLU A 36 10.73 16.68 -3.81
CA GLU A 36 11.82 17.58 -3.43
C GLU A 36 11.38 18.71 -2.49
N THR A 37 10.12 19.10 -2.51
CA THR A 37 9.58 20.19 -1.68
C THR A 37 8.59 19.65 -0.66
N ILE A 38 8.79 20.00 0.61
CA ILE A 38 7.97 19.53 1.72
C ILE A 38 7.75 20.66 2.73
N THR A 39 6.57 20.73 3.33
CA THR A 39 6.36 21.69 4.42
C THR A 39 6.98 21.19 5.73
N PRO A 40 7.36 22.07 6.64
CA PRO A 40 7.86 21.66 7.96
C PRO A 40 6.86 20.81 8.74
N GLN A 41 5.57 21.09 8.62
CA GLN A 41 4.50 20.32 9.27
C GLN A 41 4.41 18.90 8.71
N MET A 42 4.44 18.77 7.38
CA MET A 42 4.46 17.46 6.72
C MET A 42 5.68 16.64 7.13
N LEU A 43 6.88 17.25 7.15
CA LEU A 43 8.11 16.57 7.58
C LEU A 43 8.02 16.10 9.04
N THR A 44 7.48 16.94 9.92
CA THR A 44 7.25 16.59 11.33
C THR A 44 6.33 15.36 11.42
N ARG A 45 5.21 15.35 10.69
CA ARG A 45 4.26 14.25 10.70
C ARG A 45 4.86 12.94 10.16
N ILE A 46 5.64 13.02 9.09
CA ILE A 46 6.35 11.86 8.52
C ILE A 46 7.37 11.29 9.52
N THR A 47 8.09 12.18 10.20
CA THR A 47 9.06 11.77 11.22
C THR A 47 8.39 11.08 12.41
N GLU A 48 7.27 11.62 12.89
CA GLU A 48 6.45 10.99 13.94
C GLU A 48 5.96 9.61 13.53
N PHE A 49 5.48 9.49 12.28
CA PHE A 49 5.01 8.23 11.72
C PHE A 49 6.14 7.18 11.66
N ALA A 50 7.31 7.55 11.14
CA ALA A 50 8.48 6.68 11.12
C ALA A 50 8.91 6.24 12.52
N ARG A 51 8.92 7.15 13.49
CA ARG A 51 9.25 6.85 14.91
C ARG A 51 8.25 5.91 15.57
N ALA A 52 6.99 5.98 15.17
CA ALA A 52 5.96 5.05 15.63
C ALA A 52 6.05 3.65 14.98
N GLY A 53 6.96 3.45 14.04
CA GLY A 53 7.19 2.20 13.32
C GLY A 53 6.38 2.08 12.03
N GLY A 54 5.85 3.19 11.50
CA GLY A 54 5.30 3.28 10.16
C GLY A 54 6.39 3.21 9.10
N CYS A 55 6.09 2.67 7.93
CA CYS A 55 7.06 2.52 6.85
C CYS A 55 7.07 3.75 5.95
N VAL A 56 8.23 4.37 5.75
CA VAL A 56 8.43 5.51 4.83
C VAL A 56 9.40 5.10 3.74
N ILE A 57 9.01 5.29 2.49
CA ILE A 57 9.84 4.99 1.32
C ILE A 57 10.03 6.26 0.51
N LEU A 58 11.26 6.74 0.45
CA LEU A 58 11.69 7.89 -0.34
C LEU A 58 12.26 7.36 -1.65
N LEU A 59 11.71 7.78 -2.79
CA LEU A 59 12.15 7.31 -4.11
C LEU A 59 12.76 8.47 -4.90
N GLU A 60 13.87 8.20 -5.59
CA GLU A 60 14.56 9.07 -6.55
C GLU A 60 15.17 10.32 -5.94
N ALA A 61 14.39 11.17 -5.30
CA ALA A 61 14.87 12.40 -4.68
C ALA A 61 14.57 12.44 -3.17
N LEU A 62 15.44 13.10 -2.43
CA LEU A 62 15.18 13.46 -1.03
C LEU A 62 14.59 14.87 -0.98
N PRO A 63 13.63 15.14 -0.08
CA PRO A 63 13.16 16.50 0.19
C PRO A 63 14.31 17.39 0.66
N LYS A 64 14.43 18.56 0.04
CA LYS A 64 15.46 19.56 0.30
C LYS A 64 14.95 20.99 0.35
N ASN A 65 13.67 21.20 -0.06
CA ASN A 65 13.06 22.52 -0.17
C ASN A 65 11.83 22.64 0.74
N THR A 66 11.50 23.88 1.08
CA THR A 66 10.15 24.25 1.55
C THR A 66 9.48 25.15 0.51
N PRO A 67 8.17 25.44 0.63
CA PRO A 67 7.52 26.43 -0.22
C PRO A 67 8.20 27.81 -0.22
N ASP A 68 8.90 28.16 0.87
CA ASP A 68 9.50 29.49 1.07
C ASP A 68 11.02 29.51 0.93
N ALA A 69 11.70 28.33 0.84
CA ALA A 69 13.16 28.25 0.76
C ALA A 69 13.64 27.14 -0.17
N PHE A 70 14.55 27.50 -1.12
CA PHE A 70 15.08 26.63 -2.18
C PHE A 70 16.62 26.80 -2.28
N PRO A 71 17.45 25.94 -1.63
CA PRO A 71 17.10 24.89 -0.68
C PRO A 71 16.75 25.40 0.71
N SER A 72 16.22 24.51 1.55
CA SER A 72 16.04 24.71 2.98
C SER A 72 17.00 23.83 3.76
N GLU A 73 18.02 24.46 4.35
CA GLU A 73 19.04 23.77 5.14
C GLU A 73 18.43 22.96 6.31
N ALA A 74 17.36 23.49 6.89
CA ALA A 74 16.63 22.80 7.96
C ALA A 74 15.98 21.52 7.49
N VAL A 75 15.37 21.51 6.28
CA VAL A 75 14.76 20.30 5.69
C VAL A 75 15.83 19.30 5.31
N GLU A 76 16.89 19.72 4.62
CA GLU A 76 18.00 18.84 4.23
C GLU A 76 18.60 18.13 5.46
N SER A 77 18.89 18.90 6.52
CA SER A 77 19.43 18.35 7.76
C SER A 77 18.49 17.35 8.43
N ALA A 78 17.21 17.69 8.55
CA ALA A 78 16.22 16.81 9.19
C ALA A 78 15.96 15.52 8.39
N VAL A 79 15.90 15.61 7.05
CA VAL A 79 15.75 14.44 6.18
C VAL A 79 16.99 13.55 6.23
N ALA A 80 18.20 14.14 6.17
CA ALA A 80 19.45 13.39 6.31
C ALA A 80 19.53 12.67 7.67
N GLN A 81 19.11 13.32 8.74
CA GLN A 81 19.04 12.71 10.06
C GLN A 81 18.04 11.54 10.08
N MET A 82 16.84 11.73 9.53
CA MET A 82 15.81 10.70 9.48
C MET A 82 16.27 9.46 8.69
N VAL A 83 16.88 9.66 7.51
CA VAL A 83 17.41 8.55 6.68
C VAL A 83 18.62 7.89 7.34
N GLY A 84 19.46 8.65 8.06
CA GLY A 84 20.64 8.13 8.76
C GLY A 84 20.36 7.52 10.13
N ASP A 85 19.18 7.70 10.68
CA ASP A 85 18.84 7.21 12.01
C ASP A 85 18.58 5.69 12.01
N LYS A 86 19.57 4.96 12.49
CA LYS A 86 19.50 3.48 12.56
C LYS A 86 18.39 2.97 13.49
N THR A 87 17.85 3.79 14.37
CA THR A 87 16.73 3.42 15.24
C THR A 87 15.41 3.39 14.47
N LEU A 88 15.33 4.08 13.33
CA LEU A 88 14.20 4.09 12.42
C LEU A 88 14.29 2.98 11.34
N THR A 89 15.41 2.28 11.25
CA THR A 89 15.57 1.12 10.38
C THR A 89 14.90 -0.10 11.04
N PRO A 90 13.98 -0.79 10.36
CA PRO A 90 13.67 -0.74 8.91
C PRO A 90 12.53 0.22 8.53
N ALA A 91 12.12 1.19 9.31
CA ALA A 91 10.95 2.03 9.03
C ALA A 91 11.17 3.09 7.92
N VAL A 92 12.41 3.50 7.64
CA VAL A 92 12.74 4.49 6.60
C VAL A 92 13.68 3.91 5.56
N TYR A 93 13.28 3.97 4.30
CA TYR A 93 14.04 3.51 3.14
C TYR A 93 14.25 4.65 2.16
N TYR A 94 15.46 4.76 1.60
CA TYR A 94 15.76 5.67 0.51
C TYR A 94 16.34 4.91 -0.68
N GLU A 95 15.66 5.04 -1.83
CA GLU A 95 16.05 4.42 -3.10
C GLU A 95 16.29 5.53 -4.14
N PRO A 96 17.56 5.83 -4.46
CA PRO A 96 17.90 6.91 -5.38
C PRO A 96 17.53 6.60 -6.84
N THR A 97 17.26 5.33 -7.17
CA THR A 97 16.83 4.91 -8.50
C THR A 97 15.62 4.00 -8.37
N PHE A 98 14.52 4.37 -9.04
CA PHE A 98 13.31 3.55 -8.99
C PHE A 98 13.58 2.12 -9.47
N ASN A 99 13.24 1.16 -8.62
CA ASN A 99 13.34 -0.26 -8.89
C ASN A 99 12.08 -0.97 -8.38
N ALA A 100 11.18 -1.33 -9.30
CA ALA A 100 9.92 -1.98 -8.96
C ALA A 100 10.10 -3.29 -8.18
N ARG A 101 11.15 -4.06 -8.45
CA ARG A 101 11.45 -5.31 -7.73
C ARG A 101 11.82 -5.05 -6.27
N LEU A 102 12.66 -4.03 -6.05
CA LEU A 102 13.05 -3.64 -4.71
C LEU A 102 11.88 -3.04 -3.94
N LEU A 103 11.09 -2.16 -4.57
CA LEU A 103 9.87 -1.62 -3.97
C LEU A 103 8.92 -2.75 -3.54
N ASN A 104 8.68 -3.74 -4.40
CA ASN A 104 7.87 -4.91 -4.03
C ASN A 104 8.45 -5.67 -2.83
N TYR A 105 9.77 -5.87 -2.79
CA TYR A 105 10.44 -6.51 -1.67
C TYR A 105 10.26 -5.74 -0.35
N LEU A 106 10.39 -4.41 -0.38
CA LEU A 106 10.17 -3.56 0.80
C LEU A 106 8.72 -3.62 1.28
N LEU A 107 7.76 -3.59 0.34
CA LEU A 107 6.35 -3.73 0.65
C LEU A 107 6.01 -5.13 1.20
N GLU A 108 6.67 -6.18 0.71
CA GLU A 108 6.52 -7.55 1.24
C GLU A 108 6.99 -7.70 2.68
N GLY A 109 8.06 -7.00 3.04
CA GLY A 109 8.62 -7.02 4.40
C GLY A 109 7.87 -6.13 5.40
N GLY A 110 7.14 -5.12 4.93
CA GLY A 110 6.51 -4.08 5.77
C GLY A 110 4.98 -4.12 5.86
N LEU A 111 4.33 -4.96 5.06
CA LEU A 111 2.88 -5.01 5.00
C LEU A 111 2.33 -6.40 5.26
N ASP A 112 1.36 -6.50 6.15
CA ASP A 112 0.48 -7.65 6.24
C ASP A 112 -0.46 -7.64 5.02
N ARG A 113 -0.23 -8.58 4.09
CA ARG A 113 -1.02 -8.64 2.87
C ARG A 113 -2.38 -9.30 3.14
N ASP A 114 -3.44 -8.63 2.71
CA ASP A 114 -4.81 -9.17 2.74
C ASP A 114 -5.03 -10.24 1.67
N ILE A 115 -4.25 -10.20 0.58
CA ILE A 115 -4.30 -11.13 -0.53
C ILE A 115 -2.88 -11.39 -1.06
N VAL A 116 -2.56 -12.64 -1.33
CA VAL A 116 -1.33 -13.05 -1.98
C VAL A 116 -1.66 -13.81 -3.26
N LEU A 117 -1.26 -13.27 -4.41
CA LEU A 117 -1.41 -13.92 -5.71
C LEU A 117 -0.08 -14.54 -6.14
N ASP A 118 -0.12 -15.70 -6.77
CA ASP A 118 1.07 -16.31 -7.37
C ASP A 118 1.58 -15.56 -8.60
N SER A 119 0.72 -14.73 -9.22
CA SER A 119 1.08 -13.78 -10.28
C SER A 119 0.16 -12.56 -10.23
N TYR A 120 0.74 -11.36 -10.34
CA TYR A 120 0.00 -10.10 -10.46
C TYR A 120 -0.06 -9.59 -11.91
N ALA A 121 0.63 -10.24 -12.84
CA ALA A 121 0.74 -9.78 -14.22
C ALA A 121 -0.63 -9.74 -14.94
N GLY A 122 -1.10 -8.53 -15.28
CA GLY A 122 -2.39 -8.29 -15.93
C GLY A 122 -3.60 -8.66 -15.07
N LEU A 123 -3.43 -8.60 -13.76
CA LEU A 123 -4.52 -8.70 -12.79
C LEU A 123 -4.64 -7.39 -12.03
N LEU A 124 -5.86 -6.92 -11.88
CA LEU A 124 -6.22 -5.83 -10.98
C LEU A 124 -6.97 -6.43 -9.80
N HIS A 125 -6.76 -5.87 -8.62
CA HIS A 125 -7.52 -6.29 -7.45
C HIS A 125 -7.83 -5.11 -6.54
N SER A 126 -8.94 -5.21 -5.84
CA SER A 126 -9.28 -4.28 -4.76
C SER A 126 -9.79 -5.06 -3.55
N HIS A 127 -9.60 -4.48 -2.37
CA HIS A 127 -10.09 -5.01 -1.11
C HIS A 127 -10.96 -3.96 -0.43
N LYS A 128 -12.12 -4.40 0.07
CA LYS A 128 -13.02 -3.56 0.86
C LYS A 128 -13.55 -4.33 2.05
N ARG A 129 -13.91 -3.62 3.09
CA ARG A 129 -14.59 -4.20 4.25
C ARG A 129 -16.04 -3.75 4.24
N ILE A 130 -16.96 -4.70 3.98
CA ILE A 130 -18.39 -4.44 3.84
C ILE A 130 -19.15 -5.25 4.89
N GLY A 131 -19.90 -4.58 5.77
CA GLY A 131 -20.62 -5.24 6.85
C GLY A 131 -19.72 -6.06 7.79
N GLY A 132 -18.50 -5.58 8.03
CA GLY A 132 -17.50 -6.25 8.88
C GLY A 132 -16.77 -7.44 8.21
N ARG A 133 -17.05 -7.73 6.94
CA ARG A 133 -16.45 -8.84 6.18
C ARG A 133 -15.52 -8.32 5.10
N ASN A 134 -14.43 -9.03 4.87
CA ASN A 134 -13.52 -8.75 3.76
C ASN A 134 -14.16 -9.18 2.45
N VAL A 135 -14.12 -8.29 1.47
CA VAL A 135 -14.61 -8.49 0.11
C VAL A 135 -13.51 -8.07 -0.85
N TYR A 136 -13.11 -8.98 -1.71
CA TYR A 136 -12.09 -8.76 -2.72
C TYR A 136 -12.72 -8.80 -4.09
N PHE A 137 -12.25 -7.95 -4.99
CA PHE A 137 -12.58 -8.02 -6.41
C PHE A 137 -11.29 -8.21 -7.19
N ILE A 138 -11.21 -9.30 -7.97
CA ILE A 138 -10.06 -9.62 -8.82
C ILE A 138 -10.55 -9.61 -10.26
N VAL A 139 -9.80 -8.92 -11.13
CA VAL A 139 -10.11 -8.79 -12.56
C VAL A 139 -8.90 -9.17 -13.38
N ASN A 140 -9.11 -10.01 -14.39
CA ASN A 140 -8.16 -10.19 -15.47
C ASN A 140 -8.29 -9.03 -16.46
N ASP A 141 -7.33 -8.11 -16.46
CA ASP A 141 -7.29 -6.94 -17.35
C ASP A 141 -6.55 -7.24 -18.67
N THR A 142 -6.72 -8.46 -19.19
CA THR A 142 -6.10 -8.85 -20.45
C THR A 142 -7.09 -9.62 -21.36
N ASN A 143 -6.78 -9.66 -22.64
CA ASN A 143 -7.56 -10.41 -23.65
C ASN A 143 -7.25 -11.91 -23.68
N ALA A 144 -6.44 -12.42 -22.77
CA ALA A 144 -6.09 -13.84 -22.67
C ALA A 144 -6.65 -14.44 -21.38
N PRO A 145 -7.10 -15.70 -21.40
CA PRO A 145 -7.53 -16.38 -20.18
C PRO A 145 -6.35 -16.56 -19.22
N LYS A 146 -6.63 -16.51 -17.93
CA LYS A 146 -5.66 -16.70 -16.85
C LYS A 146 -6.16 -17.63 -15.79
N THR A 147 -5.25 -18.33 -15.13
CA THR A 147 -5.52 -19.04 -13.89
C THR A 147 -4.53 -18.56 -12.85
N VAL A 148 -5.01 -18.12 -11.71
CA VAL A 148 -4.17 -17.60 -10.62
C VAL A 148 -4.54 -18.30 -9.32
N LYS A 149 -3.55 -18.55 -8.46
CA LYS A 149 -3.79 -18.98 -7.08
C LYS A 149 -3.82 -17.76 -6.19
N ALA A 150 -4.92 -17.59 -5.46
CA ALA A 150 -5.09 -16.50 -4.52
C ALA A 150 -5.18 -17.06 -3.10
N ASN A 151 -4.26 -16.62 -2.24
CA ASN A 151 -4.31 -16.91 -0.82
C ASN A 151 -4.80 -15.68 -0.06
N PHE A 152 -5.75 -15.88 0.83
CA PHE A 152 -6.37 -14.85 1.69
C PHE A 152 -5.99 -15.16 3.13
N PRO A 153 -4.91 -14.53 3.67
CA PRO A 153 -4.41 -14.81 5.01
C PRO A 153 -5.51 -14.62 6.06
N GLY A 154 -5.60 -15.58 7.00
CA GLY A 154 -6.60 -15.54 8.06
C GLY A 154 -8.05 -15.86 7.66
N ALA A 155 -8.35 -16.06 6.37
CA ALA A 155 -9.69 -16.43 5.93
C ALA A 155 -10.00 -17.89 6.30
N LYS A 156 -11.09 -18.09 7.05
CA LYS A 156 -11.56 -19.42 7.45
C LYS A 156 -12.51 -20.05 6.42
N SER A 157 -13.28 -19.23 5.73
CA SER A 157 -14.18 -19.65 4.68
C SER A 157 -14.40 -18.54 3.66
N LEU A 158 -14.49 -18.91 2.38
CA LEU A 158 -14.59 -18.01 1.25
C LEU A 158 -15.73 -18.42 0.33
N GLU A 159 -16.33 -17.44 -0.33
CA GLU A 159 -17.27 -17.59 -1.42
C GLU A 159 -16.78 -16.80 -2.63
N GLY A 160 -16.82 -17.40 -3.79
CA GLY A 160 -16.62 -16.73 -5.08
C GLY A 160 -17.96 -16.39 -5.71
N TRP A 161 -18.11 -15.15 -6.14
CA TRP A 161 -19.31 -14.63 -6.78
C TRP A 161 -18.97 -14.23 -8.21
N ASN A 162 -19.73 -14.76 -9.16
CA ASN A 162 -19.66 -14.28 -10.54
C ASN A 162 -20.48 -12.98 -10.65
N PRO A 163 -19.87 -11.82 -10.96
CA PRO A 163 -20.57 -10.55 -10.99
C PRO A 163 -21.57 -10.42 -12.15
N GLN A 164 -21.42 -11.24 -13.21
CA GLN A 164 -22.30 -11.20 -14.38
C GLN A 164 -23.56 -12.05 -14.19
N THR A 165 -23.43 -13.23 -13.57
CA THR A 165 -24.53 -14.19 -13.41
C THR A 165 -25.15 -14.17 -12.03
N GLY A 166 -24.45 -13.62 -11.03
CA GLY A 166 -24.83 -13.69 -9.61
C GLY A 166 -24.62 -15.07 -8.99
N GLU A 167 -24.01 -16.02 -9.72
CA GLU A 167 -23.72 -17.35 -9.18
C GLU A 167 -22.73 -17.27 -8.02
N VAL A 168 -23.01 -18.01 -6.94
CA VAL A 168 -22.17 -18.06 -5.74
C VAL A 168 -21.70 -19.48 -5.51
N LYS A 169 -20.40 -19.67 -5.32
CA LYS A 169 -19.79 -20.97 -5.03
C LYS A 169 -18.85 -20.87 -3.83
N PRO A 170 -18.80 -21.90 -2.97
CA PRO A 170 -17.73 -21.99 -1.98
C PRO A 170 -16.36 -22.01 -2.68
N LEU A 171 -15.37 -21.32 -2.08
CA LEU A 171 -14.00 -21.34 -2.55
C LEU A 171 -13.08 -21.91 -1.47
N GLU A 172 -12.15 -22.75 -1.90
CA GLU A 172 -11.02 -23.17 -1.07
C GLU A 172 -9.91 -22.14 -1.16
N ASN A 173 -9.35 -21.74 -0.01
CA ASN A 173 -8.26 -20.77 0.05
C ASN A 173 -7.00 -21.35 -0.62
N GLY A 174 -6.44 -20.61 -1.57
CA GLY A 174 -5.28 -21.06 -2.36
C GLY A 174 -5.62 -21.95 -3.55
N ALA A 175 -6.91 -22.26 -3.79
CA ALA A 175 -7.32 -23.01 -4.98
C ALA A 175 -7.12 -22.16 -6.26
N PRO A 176 -6.87 -22.79 -7.42
CA PRO A 176 -6.79 -22.10 -8.70
C PRO A 176 -8.10 -21.40 -9.06
N LEU A 177 -8.01 -20.12 -9.39
CA LEU A 177 -9.13 -19.29 -9.85
C LEU A 177 -9.00 -19.05 -11.35
N PRO A 178 -9.87 -19.62 -12.19
CA PRO A 178 -9.87 -19.36 -13.63
C PRO A 178 -10.59 -18.05 -13.94
N PHE A 179 -10.00 -17.26 -14.84
CA PHE A 179 -10.59 -16.05 -15.39
C PHE A 179 -10.56 -16.11 -16.91
N GLY A 180 -11.69 -15.84 -17.56
CA GLY A 180 -11.75 -15.55 -18.98
C GLY A 180 -11.06 -14.21 -19.32
N PRO A 181 -10.96 -13.86 -20.62
CA PRO A 181 -10.53 -12.51 -21.02
C PRO A 181 -11.44 -11.44 -20.44
N TYR A 182 -10.86 -10.41 -19.80
CA TYR A 182 -11.59 -9.30 -19.18
C TYR A 182 -12.67 -9.72 -18.18
N ASP A 183 -12.46 -10.88 -17.54
CA ASP A 183 -13.38 -11.45 -16.56
C ASP A 183 -13.00 -11.04 -15.14
N GLY A 184 -13.96 -11.09 -14.23
CA GLY A 184 -13.76 -10.74 -12.83
C GLY A 184 -14.53 -11.64 -11.86
N MET A 185 -14.02 -11.70 -10.63
CA MET A 185 -14.64 -12.46 -9.55
C MET A 185 -14.67 -11.60 -8.28
N ILE A 186 -15.81 -11.61 -7.60
CA ILE A 186 -15.89 -11.08 -6.23
C ILE A 186 -15.67 -12.25 -5.27
N ILE A 187 -14.78 -12.08 -4.30
CA ILE A 187 -14.49 -13.08 -3.29
C ILE A 187 -14.84 -12.49 -1.94
N ARG A 188 -15.70 -13.15 -1.20
CA ARG A 188 -16.15 -12.71 0.11
C ARG A 188 -15.73 -13.70 1.19
N GLN A 189 -15.17 -13.16 2.25
CA GLN A 189 -14.95 -13.92 3.49
C GLN A 189 -16.28 -14.06 4.25
N THR A 190 -16.66 -15.29 4.60
CA THR A 190 -17.97 -15.57 5.21
C THR A 190 -17.92 -15.68 6.73
N LYS A 191 -16.74 -16.01 7.30
CA LYS A 191 -16.49 -16.11 8.75
C LYS A 191 -15.07 -15.65 9.10
#